data_1f136537ff61efd0269214260dcf86fc
#
_entry.id   1f136537ff61efd0269214260dcf86fc
#
_cell.length_a   1.000
_cell.length_b   1.000
_cell.length_c   1.000
_cell.angle_alpha   90.00
_cell.angle_beta   90.00
_cell.angle_gamma   90.00
#
_symmetry.space_group_name_H-M   'P 1'
#
loop_
_entity.id
_entity.type
_entity.pdbx_description
1 polymer ?
#
loop_
_entity_poly.entity_id
_entity_poly.type
_entity_poly.pdbx_seq_one_letter_code
_entity_poly.pdbx_strand_id
1 'polypeptide(L)'
;MADSLISAFDAVLSDLDGVVYTGPHAIPGAVASLQRLETEGVRLGYVTNNASRTPAQVAAHLRELGAPAEDHQVVSSSQAAGELLASLLPAGARVLITGSAALAHEIELVGLVPVSSAAENPVAVVQGFNPEIGWKDLAEASYVVAGGALWCATNTDMTIPQARGIAPGNGVLVAAVAAATGKTPVVAGKPEAPLFHTAAKRLNSDRPLVVGDRLDTDILGGNRAGFTTAAVLTGVDTKETILAARSDERPDYLLADLADLYVTYPQITDDGGTFRCGAASAHAHDGIVTVTGAEDDLDAWRAACAAWWSAVPDASTARAPRLEWRRH
;
A
#
# COMPACT_ATOMS: atom_id res chain seq x y z
N MET A 1 -8.23 27.54 -16.88
CA MET A 1 -8.88 26.24 -16.68
C MET A 1 -8.42 25.77 -15.32
N ALA A 2 -9.28 25.17 -14.51
CA ALA A 2 -8.83 24.61 -13.24
C ALA A 2 -7.92 23.40 -13.54
N ASP A 3 -6.83 23.27 -12.83
CA ASP A 3 -5.83 22.22 -13.08
C ASP A 3 -6.37 20.86 -12.67
N SER A 4 -6.01 19.80 -13.40
CA SER A 4 -6.35 18.42 -13.04
C SER A 4 -5.66 18.03 -11.73
N LEU A 5 -6.23 17.06 -10.99
CA LEU A 5 -5.64 16.58 -9.73
C LEU A 5 -4.17 16.19 -9.91
N ILE A 6 -3.87 15.45 -10.97
CA ILE A 6 -2.52 14.93 -11.21
C ILE A 6 -1.46 16.03 -11.44
N SER A 7 -1.86 17.22 -11.85
CA SER A 7 -0.92 18.34 -12.08
C SER A 7 -0.18 18.82 -10.82
N ALA A 8 -0.70 18.48 -9.64
CA ALA A 8 -0.06 18.79 -8.36
C ALA A 8 1.11 17.85 -8.02
N PHE A 9 1.27 16.74 -8.74
CA PHE A 9 2.19 15.66 -8.40
C PHE A 9 3.24 15.46 -9.50
N ASP A 10 4.39 14.92 -9.13
CA ASP A 10 5.47 14.61 -10.05
C ASP A 10 5.66 13.10 -10.29
N ALA A 11 4.98 12.28 -9.49
CA ALA A 11 4.89 10.83 -9.67
C ALA A 11 3.59 10.26 -9.10
N VAL A 12 3.19 9.10 -9.62
CA VAL A 12 2.17 8.21 -9.05
C VAL A 12 2.85 6.94 -8.57
N LEU A 13 2.61 6.56 -7.31
CA LEU A 13 2.96 5.28 -6.73
C LEU A 13 1.69 4.44 -6.63
N SER A 14 1.47 3.59 -7.62
CA SER A 14 0.24 2.79 -7.76
C SER A 14 0.38 1.43 -7.12
N ASP A 15 -0.58 1.01 -6.30
CA ASP A 15 -0.78 -0.41 -6.05
C ASP A 15 -1.20 -1.13 -7.34
N LEU A 16 -1.26 -2.46 -7.29
CA LEU A 16 -1.52 -3.33 -8.43
C LEU A 16 -2.92 -3.95 -8.39
N ASP A 17 -3.15 -4.84 -7.42
CA ASP A 17 -4.43 -5.53 -7.26
C ASP A 17 -5.50 -4.53 -6.79
N GLY A 18 -6.66 -4.50 -7.45
CA GLY A 18 -7.73 -3.54 -7.13
C GLY A 18 -7.54 -2.14 -7.73
N VAL A 19 -6.35 -1.80 -8.26
CA VAL A 19 -6.06 -0.51 -8.90
C VAL A 19 -5.80 -0.66 -10.39
N VAL A 20 -4.87 -1.54 -10.78
CA VAL A 20 -4.49 -1.78 -12.18
C VAL A 20 -5.24 -2.97 -12.74
N TYR A 21 -5.35 -4.04 -11.98
CA TYR A 21 -6.02 -5.27 -12.38
C TYR A 21 -6.75 -5.95 -11.21
N THR A 22 -7.65 -6.88 -11.55
CA THR A 22 -8.27 -7.80 -10.60
C THR A 22 -8.16 -9.21 -11.17
N GLY A 23 -7.43 -10.10 -10.47
CA GLY A 23 -7.10 -11.41 -11.00
C GLY A 23 -6.34 -11.31 -12.34
N PRO A 24 -6.83 -11.97 -13.43
CA PRO A 24 -6.15 -11.94 -14.73
C PRO A 24 -6.59 -10.77 -15.64
N HIS A 25 -7.40 -9.83 -15.17
CA HIS A 25 -8.00 -8.81 -16.01
C HIS A 25 -7.65 -7.40 -15.55
N ALA A 26 -7.28 -6.53 -16.50
CA ALA A 26 -7.11 -5.11 -16.22
C ALA A 26 -8.45 -4.48 -15.80
N ILE A 27 -8.38 -3.57 -14.83
CA ILE A 27 -9.54 -2.76 -14.43
C ILE A 27 -9.91 -1.81 -15.60
N PRO A 28 -11.20 -1.69 -15.95
CA PRO A 28 -11.63 -0.81 -17.02
C PRO A 28 -11.11 0.61 -16.84
N GLY A 29 -10.48 1.17 -17.88
CA GLY A 29 -9.92 2.53 -17.87
C GLY A 29 -8.55 2.66 -17.20
N ALA A 30 -8.11 1.72 -16.36
CA ALA A 30 -6.85 1.83 -15.62
C ALA A 30 -5.63 1.94 -16.55
N VAL A 31 -5.53 1.05 -17.53
CA VAL A 31 -4.42 1.04 -18.50
C VAL A 31 -4.31 2.37 -19.25
N ALA A 32 -5.42 2.90 -19.75
CA ALA A 32 -5.44 4.17 -20.47
C ALA A 32 -5.04 5.35 -19.56
N SER A 33 -5.49 5.33 -18.31
CA SER A 33 -5.13 6.34 -17.32
C SER A 33 -3.63 6.29 -17.01
N LEU A 34 -3.05 5.11 -16.83
CA LEU A 34 -1.62 4.96 -16.57
C LEU A 34 -0.76 5.39 -17.77
N GLN A 35 -1.16 5.04 -19.00
CA GLN A 35 -0.49 5.48 -20.22
C GLN A 35 -0.49 7.00 -20.36
N ARG A 36 -1.55 7.66 -19.92
CA ARG A 36 -1.67 9.12 -19.98
C ARG A 36 -0.68 9.84 -19.06
N LEU A 37 -0.21 9.24 -17.97
CA LEU A 37 0.77 9.86 -17.06
C LEU A 37 2.04 10.32 -17.79
N GLU A 38 2.51 9.53 -18.76
CA GLU A 38 3.69 9.91 -19.57
C GLU A 38 3.46 11.21 -20.33
N THR A 39 2.29 11.40 -20.91
CA THR A 39 1.94 12.63 -21.65
C THR A 39 1.76 13.85 -20.74
N GLU A 40 1.41 13.63 -19.48
CA GLU A 40 1.33 14.67 -18.45
C GLU A 40 2.70 14.94 -17.80
N GLY A 41 3.75 14.19 -18.15
CA GLY A 41 5.09 14.34 -17.58
C GLY A 41 5.21 13.84 -16.14
N VAL A 42 4.28 12.98 -15.70
CA VAL A 42 4.24 12.40 -14.36
C VAL A 42 4.84 10.99 -14.39
N ARG A 43 5.81 10.75 -13.51
CA ARG A 43 6.49 9.44 -13.41
C ARG A 43 5.57 8.41 -12.78
N LEU A 44 5.70 7.16 -13.19
CA LEU A 44 4.90 6.04 -12.69
C LEU A 44 5.78 5.02 -11.99
N GLY A 45 5.40 4.64 -10.77
CA GLY A 45 5.94 3.51 -10.04
C GLY A 45 4.83 2.59 -9.56
N TYR A 46 5.12 1.30 -9.55
CA TYR A 46 4.23 0.28 -9.01
C TYR A 46 4.79 -0.23 -7.70
N VAL A 47 3.96 -0.29 -6.66
CA VAL A 47 4.36 -0.71 -5.32
C VAL A 47 3.58 -1.95 -4.88
N THR A 48 4.29 -3.04 -4.57
CA THR A 48 3.66 -4.32 -4.24
C THR A 48 4.27 -4.99 -3.02
N ASN A 49 3.40 -5.55 -2.16
CA ASN A 49 3.83 -6.42 -1.05
C ASN A 49 4.29 -7.82 -1.53
N ASN A 50 4.10 -8.14 -2.80
CA ASN A 50 4.50 -9.44 -3.32
C ASN A 50 6.02 -9.59 -3.31
N ALA A 51 6.53 -10.51 -2.49
CA ALA A 51 7.95 -10.84 -2.35
C ALA A 51 8.35 -12.11 -3.12
N SER A 52 7.42 -12.75 -3.83
CA SER A 52 7.67 -14.04 -4.49
C SER A 52 8.03 -13.90 -5.97
N ARG A 53 7.77 -12.73 -6.58
CA ARG A 53 8.09 -12.42 -7.99
C ARG A 53 9.16 -11.35 -8.07
N THR A 54 10.00 -11.44 -9.10
CA THR A 54 10.95 -10.38 -9.42
C THR A 54 10.24 -9.18 -10.04
N PRO A 55 10.81 -7.96 -9.95
CA PRO A 55 10.27 -6.77 -10.65
C PRO A 55 10.06 -7.01 -12.14
N ALA A 56 10.98 -7.69 -12.82
CA ALA A 56 10.87 -8.05 -14.23
C ALA A 56 9.65 -8.93 -14.54
N GLN A 57 9.35 -9.90 -13.67
CA GLN A 57 8.16 -10.76 -13.81
C GLN A 57 6.86 -9.97 -13.61
N VAL A 58 6.85 -9.03 -12.67
CA VAL A 58 5.67 -8.15 -12.44
C VAL A 58 5.50 -7.19 -13.62
N ALA A 59 6.57 -6.55 -14.09
CA ALA A 59 6.53 -5.65 -15.24
C ALA A 59 6.10 -6.39 -16.52
N ALA A 60 6.56 -7.63 -16.73
CA ALA A 60 6.12 -8.45 -17.87
C ALA A 60 4.61 -8.70 -17.82
N HIS A 61 4.08 -9.06 -16.66
CA HIS A 61 2.64 -9.26 -16.46
C HIS A 61 1.83 -7.98 -16.71
N LEU A 62 2.31 -6.84 -16.22
CA LEU A 62 1.66 -5.54 -16.48
C LEU A 62 1.62 -5.21 -17.97
N ARG A 63 2.72 -5.47 -18.70
CA ARG A 63 2.77 -5.28 -20.17
C ARG A 63 1.82 -6.22 -20.92
N GLU A 64 1.64 -7.46 -20.46
CA GLU A 64 0.63 -8.40 -21.01
C GLU A 64 -0.79 -7.86 -20.86
N LEU A 65 -1.07 -7.12 -19.77
CA LEU A 65 -2.33 -6.43 -19.54
C LEU A 65 -2.46 -5.10 -20.32
N GLY A 66 -1.38 -4.67 -21.01
CA GLY A 66 -1.31 -3.42 -21.77
C GLY A 66 -0.90 -2.19 -20.94
N ALA A 67 -0.60 -2.34 -19.65
CA ALA A 67 -0.12 -1.25 -18.82
C ALA A 67 1.34 -0.89 -19.14
N PRO A 68 1.73 0.40 -19.11
CA PRO A 68 3.11 0.81 -19.31
C PRO A 68 3.93 0.35 -18.10
N ALA A 69 4.93 -0.50 -18.28
CA ALA A 69 5.75 -0.98 -17.19
C ALA A 69 7.17 -1.33 -17.65
N GLU A 70 8.14 -0.67 -17.04
CA GLU A 70 9.54 -1.03 -17.08
C GLU A 70 9.95 -1.70 -15.76
N ASP A 71 10.95 -2.56 -15.79
CA ASP A 71 11.36 -3.32 -14.60
C ASP A 71 11.74 -2.40 -13.43
N HIS A 72 12.37 -1.26 -13.71
CA HIS A 72 12.76 -0.28 -12.70
C HIS A 72 11.61 0.49 -12.07
N GLN A 73 10.42 0.50 -12.70
CA GLN A 73 9.21 1.13 -12.17
C GLN A 73 8.51 0.25 -11.11
N VAL A 74 8.84 -1.03 -11.05
CA VAL A 74 8.26 -1.94 -10.06
C VAL A 74 9.13 -1.97 -8.80
N VAL A 75 8.52 -1.66 -7.66
CA VAL A 75 9.17 -1.73 -6.34
C VAL A 75 8.42 -2.74 -5.49
N SER A 76 9.11 -3.83 -5.14
CA SER A 76 8.58 -4.90 -4.32
C SER A 76 9.00 -4.76 -2.86
N SER A 77 8.26 -5.42 -1.97
CA SER A 77 8.64 -5.48 -0.56
C SER A 77 9.98 -6.21 -0.32
N SER A 78 10.42 -7.08 -1.23
CA SER A 78 11.76 -7.68 -1.19
C SER A 78 12.86 -6.65 -1.40
N GLN A 79 12.69 -5.75 -2.37
CA GLN A 79 13.63 -4.66 -2.63
C GLN A 79 13.68 -3.68 -1.47
N ALA A 80 12.52 -3.29 -0.95
CA ALA A 80 12.45 -2.43 0.23
C ALA A 80 13.14 -3.06 1.45
N ALA A 81 12.99 -4.37 1.66
CA ALA A 81 13.67 -5.10 2.72
C ALA A 81 15.20 -5.13 2.52
N GLY A 82 15.66 -5.32 1.29
CA GLY A 82 17.08 -5.23 0.95
C GLY A 82 17.68 -3.86 1.25
N GLU A 83 17.05 -2.79 0.76
CA GLU A 83 17.50 -1.41 1.02
C GLU A 83 17.45 -1.05 2.50
N LEU A 84 16.39 -1.46 3.22
CA LEU A 84 16.28 -1.26 4.66
C LEU A 84 17.41 -1.95 5.41
N LEU A 85 17.68 -3.22 5.12
CA LEU A 85 18.78 -3.96 5.75
C LEU A 85 20.15 -3.38 5.41
N ALA A 86 20.38 -2.97 4.17
CA ALA A 86 21.63 -2.31 3.77
C ALA A 86 21.86 -0.96 4.46
N SER A 87 20.79 -0.27 4.88
CA SER A 87 20.90 0.95 5.69
C SER A 87 21.26 0.70 7.15
N LEU A 88 20.98 -0.50 7.65
CA LEU A 88 21.14 -0.88 9.06
C LEU A 88 22.39 -1.76 9.32
N LEU A 89 22.94 -2.37 8.28
CA LEU A 89 24.01 -3.37 8.38
C LEU A 89 25.25 -2.92 7.58
N PRO A 90 26.45 -3.35 8.01
CA PRO A 90 27.66 -3.13 7.21
C PRO A 90 27.63 -3.93 5.91
N ALA A 91 28.27 -3.43 4.86
CA ALA A 91 28.43 -4.15 3.60
C ALA A 91 29.06 -5.54 3.84
N GLY A 92 28.58 -6.55 3.12
CA GLY A 92 29.02 -7.93 3.26
C GLY A 92 28.47 -8.65 4.50
N ALA A 93 27.57 -8.04 5.26
CA ALA A 93 26.91 -8.69 6.38
C ALA A 93 26.08 -9.91 5.90
N ARG A 94 26.16 -11.00 6.68
CA ARG A 94 25.40 -12.23 6.39
C ARG A 94 23.97 -12.10 6.85
N VAL A 95 23.03 -12.41 5.97
CA VAL A 95 21.58 -12.36 6.21
C VAL A 95 20.98 -13.73 5.94
N LEU A 96 20.35 -14.31 6.94
CA LEU A 96 19.61 -15.57 6.77
C LEU A 96 18.35 -15.29 5.96
N ILE A 97 18.17 -16.05 4.88
CA ILE A 97 16.99 -15.93 4.01
C ILE A 97 15.96 -16.97 4.44
N THR A 98 14.81 -16.49 4.92
CA THR A 98 13.60 -17.29 5.11
C THR A 98 12.58 -16.84 4.09
N GLY A 99 12.76 -17.27 2.83
CA GLY A 99 11.98 -16.73 1.74
C GLY A 99 12.27 -17.37 0.38
N SER A 100 12.01 -16.61 -0.68
CA SER A 100 12.22 -17.04 -2.06
C SER A 100 13.65 -16.74 -2.54
N ALA A 101 14.04 -17.39 -3.67
CA ALA A 101 15.28 -17.05 -4.35
C ALA A 101 15.30 -15.60 -4.87
N ALA A 102 14.13 -15.05 -5.22
CA ALA A 102 14.03 -13.64 -5.60
C ALA A 102 14.40 -12.71 -4.44
N LEU A 103 13.95 -13.01 -3.21
CA LEU A 103 14.35 -12.25 -2.03
C LEU A 103 15.87 -12.36 -1.76
N ALA A 104 16.45 -13.56 -1.89
CA ALA A 104 17.90 -13.74 -1.75
C ALA A 104 18.68 -12.89 -2.76
N HIS A 105 18.22 -12.83 -4.00
CA HIS A 105 18.83 -12.02 -5.05
C HIS A 105 18.79 -10.52 -4.73
N GLU A 106 17.67 -10.01 -4.20
CA GLU A 106 17.57 -8.59 -3.80
C GLU A 106 18.54 -8.26 -2.64
N ILE A 107 18.80 -9.21 -1.73
CA ILE A 107 19.81 -9.06 -0.68
C ILE A 107 21.22 -9.00 -1.26
N GLU A 108 21.54 -9.80 -2.28
CA GLU A 108 22.84 -9.75 -3.00
C GLU A 108 23.03 -8.41 -3.71
N LEU A 109 21.99 -7.91 -4.40
CA LEU A 109 22.05 -6.66 -5.16
C LEU A 109 22.40 -5.44 -4.30
N VAL A 110 22.06 -5.46 -3.01
CA VAL A 110 22.39 -4.37 -2.07
C VAL A 110 23.74 -4.61 -1.34
N GLY A 111 24.53 -5.59 -1.77
CA GLY A 111 25.88 -5.87 -1.23
C GLY A 111 25.90 -6.62 0.10
N LEU A 112 24.81 -7.27 0.48
CA LEU A 112 24.72 -8.17 1.62
C LEU A 112 24.92 -9.63 1.15
N VAL A 113 25.22 -10.55 2.09
CA VAL A 113 25.52 -11.95 1.78
C VAL A 113 24.37 -12.84 2.25
N PRO A 114 23.53 -13.39 1.35
CA PRO A 114 22.49 -14.33 1.73
C PRO A 114 23.09 -15.66 2.20
N VAL A 115 22.54 -16.19 3.29
CA VAL A 115 22.89 -17.49 3.85
C VAL A 115 21.62 -18.29 4.16
N SER A 116 21.76 -19.63 4.32
CA SER A 116 20.63 -20.53 4.51
C SER A 116 20.59 -21.21 5.88
N SER A 117 21.63 -21.03 6.71
CA SER A 117 21.72 -21.69 8.00
C SER A 117 22.24 -20.76 9.10
N ALA A 118 21.73 -20.94 10.30
CA ALA A 118 22.23 -20.28 11.53
C ALA A 118 23.72 -20.59 11.80
N ALA A 119 24.20 -21.75 11.34
CA ALA A 119 25.60 -22.14 11.46
C ALA A 119 26.59 -21.24 10.69
N GLU A 120 26.08 -20.48 9.73
CA GLU A 120 26.87 -19.50 8.97
C GLU A 120 27.02 -18.16 9.68
N ASN A 121 26.53 -18.05 10.91
CA ASN A 121 26.60 -16.87 11.78
C ASN A 121 26.01 -15.60 11.12
N PRO A 122 24.76 -15.62 10.66
CA PRO A 122 24.08 -14.41 10.16
C PRO A 122 23.85 -13.39 11.29
N VAL A 123 23.92 -12.11 10.96
CA VAL A 123 23.64 -11.01 11.88
C VAL A 123 22.21 -10.46 11.72
N ALA A 124 21.50 -10.94 10.71
CA ALA A 124 20.11 -10.61 10.46
C ALA A 124 19.35 -11.78 9.82
N VAL A 125 18.03 -11.73 9.92
CA VAL A 125 17.07 -12.59 9.21
C VAL A 125 16.20 -11.69 8.35
N VAL A 126 15.99 -12.07 7.08
CA VAL A 126 14.92 -11.51 6.26
C VAL A 126 13.91 -12.60 5.94
N GLN A 127 12.63 -12.30 6.22
CA GLN A 127 11.54 -13.25 6.03
C GLN A 127 10.53 -12.71 5.02
N GLY A 128 10.27 -13.50 3.98
CA GLY A 128 9.29 -13.22 2.93
C GLY A 128 8.56 -14.49 2.51
N PHE A 129 7.42 -14.33 1.85
CA PHE A 129 6.60 -15.47 1.46
C PHE A 129 7.31 -16.36 0.42
N ASN A 130 7.30 -17.67 0.71
CA ASN A 130 7.61 -18.73 -0.23
C ASN A 130 6.75 -19.96 0.15
N PRO A 131 5.99 -20.55 -0.77
CA PRO A 131 5.13 -21.71 -0.47
C PRO A 131 5.91 -22.95 -0.04
N GLU A 132 7.21 -23.00 -0.33
CA GLU A 132 8.09 -24.12 0.03
C GLU A 132 8.70 -24.02 1.45
N ILE A 133 8.46 -22.90 2.17
CA ILE A 133 8.92 -22.73 3.56
C ILE A 133 8.33 -23.82 4.44
N GLY A 134 9.20 -24.58 5.08
CA GLY A 134 8.82 -25.61 6.03
C GLY A 134 9.28 -25.30 7.47
N TRP A 135 8.99 -26.24 8.38
CA TRP A 135 9.37 -26.08 9.78
C TRP A 135 10.87 -25.82 9.98
N LYS A 136 11.73 -26.45 9.15
CA LYS A 136 13.19 -26.28 9.26
C LYS A 136 13.62 -24.84 9.02
N ASP A 137 13.05 -24.19 8.01
CA ASP A 137 13.39 -22.82 7.66
C ASP A 137 12.96 -21.85 8.77
N LEU A 138 11.76 -22.07 9.33
CA LEU A 138 11.26 -21.29 10.47
C LEU A 138 12.09 -21.54 11.74
N ALA A 139 12.61 -22.75 11.95
CA ALA A 139 13.48 -23.07 13.07
C ALA A 139 14.86 -22.35 12.95
N GLU A 140 15.48 -22.35 11.76
CA GLU A 140 16.71 -21.60 11.48
C GLU A 140 16.51 -20.11 11.76
N ALA A 141 15.42 -19.52 11.25
CA ALA A 141 15.06 -18.13 11.54
C ALA A 141 14.91 -17.88 13.05
N SER A 142 14.20 -18.78 13.75
CA SER A 142 13.97 -18.65 15.19
C SER A 142 15.26 -18.70 16.00
N TYR A 143 16.22 -19.57 15.65
CA TYR A 143 17.51 -19.65 16.33
C TYR A 143 18.29 -18.34 16.21
N VAL A 144 18.32 -17.76 15.00
CA VAL A 144 19.04 -16.52 14.71
C VAL A 144 18.37 -15.32 15.40
N VAL A 145 17.05 -15.22 15.33
CA VAL A 145 16.25 -14.15 15.97
C VAL A 145 16.35 -14.21 17.49
N ALA A 146 16.26 -15.42 18.09
CA ALA A 146 16.41 -15.62 19.53
C ALA A 146 17.82 -15.26 20.01
N GLY A 147 18.84 -15.42 19.14
CA GLY A 147 20.22 -14.98 19.37
C GLY A 147 20.42 -13.47 19.36
N GLY A 148 19.38 -12.68 19.07
CA GLY A 148 19.41 -11.22 19.08
C GLY A 148 19.75 -10.57 17.74
N ALA A 149 19.76 -11.32 16.64
CA ALA A 149 19.95 -10.77 15.32
C ALA A 149 18.78 -9.85 14.90
N LEU A 150 19.06 -8.90 14.01
CA LEU A 150 18.03 -8.08 13.40
C LEU A 150 17.06 -8.96 12.59
N TRP A 151 15.76 -8.76 12.78
CA TRP A 151 14.76 -9.49 12.04
C TRP A 151 13.92 -8.52 11.20
N CYS A 152 13.91 -8.73 9.88
CA CYS A 152 13.13 -7.97 8.91
C CYS A 152 12.11 -8.89 8.23
N ALA A 153 10.85 -8.47 8.14
CA ALA A 153 9.83 -9.10 7.32
C ALA A 153 9.55 -8.25 6.08
N THR A 154 9.42 -8.88 4.93
CA THR A 154 9.04 -8.16 3.70
C THR A 154 7.64 -7.59 3.80
N ASN A 155 6.71 -8.31 4.42
CA ASN A 155 5.36 -7.88 4.75
C ASN A 155 4.79 -8.77 5.87
N THR A 156 3.64 -8.39 6.41
CA THR A 156 2.90 -9.15 7.43
C THR A 156 1.47 -9.49 6.99
N ASP A 157 1.26 -9.62 5.70
CA ASP A 157 -0.04 -9.99 5.13
C ASP A 157 -0.46 -11.36 5.65
N MET A 158 -1.56 -11.42 6.40
CA MET A 158 -2.03 -12.65 7.05
C MET A 158 -2.59 -13.66 6.05
N THR A 159 -3.06 -13.18 4.90
CA THR A 159 -3.74 -14.01 3.90
C THR A 159 -3.24 -13.70 2.49
N ILE A 160 -3.33 -14.69 1.62
CA ILE A 160 -3.09 -14.56 0.18
C ILE A 160 -4.28 -15.15 -0.57
N PRO A 161 -4.95 -14.39 -1.46
CA PRO A 161 -5.94 -14.92 -2.37
C PRO A 161 -5.30 -15.95 -3.34
N GLN A 162 -5.93 -17.09 -3.51
CA GLN A 162 -5.52 -18.15 -4.41
C GLN A 162 -6.73 -18.66 -5.21
N ALA A 163 -6.51 -19.33 -6.32
CA ALA A 163 -7.59 -19.88 -7.16
C ALA A 163 -8.55 -20.83 -6.39
N ARG A 164 -8.08 -21.45 -5.31
CA ARG A 164 -8.87 -22.37 -4.47
C ARG A 164 -9.50 -21.73 -3.23
N GLY A 165 -9.25 -20.42 -3.00
CA GLY A 165 -9.71 -19.69 -1.81
C GLY A 165 -8.60 -18.93 -1.11
N ILE A 166 -8.85 -18.51 0.13
CA ILE A 166 -7.88 -17.74 0.95
C ILE A 166 -6.86 -18.72 1.55
N ALA A 167 -5.58 -18.42 1.37
CA ALA A 167 -4.46 -19.18 1.94
C ALA A 167 -3.68 -18.32 2.96
N PRO A 168 -2.89 -18.93 3.87
CA PRO A 168 -2.00 -18.21 4.78
C PRO A 168 -0.95 -17.39 4.01
N GLY A 169 -0.78 -16.13 4.41
CA GLY A 169 0.26 -15.24 3.89
C GLY A 169 1.54 -15.27 4.71
N ASN A 170 2.48 -14.38 4.36
CA ASN A 170 3.75 -14.25 5.08
C ASN A 170 3.56 -13.92 6.57
N GLY A 171 2.54 -13.13 6.90
CA GLY A 171 2.23 -12.74 8.27
C GLY A 171 2.00 -13.94 9.20
N VAL A 172 1.39 -15.04 8.71
CA VAL A 172 1.23 -16.27 9.50
C VAL A 172 2.58 -16.94 9.76
N LEU A 173 3.48 -16.95 8.78
CA LEU A 173 4.84 -17.50 8.94
C LEU A 173 5.68 -16.61 9.88
N VAL A 174 5.54 -15.30 9.79
CA VAL A 174 6.13 -14.33 10.72
C VAL A 174 5.61 -14.57 12.15
N ALA A 175 4.29 -14.76 12.30
CA ALA A 175 3.69 -15.04 13.61
C ALA A 175 4.23 -16.32 14.25
N ALA A 176 4.57 -17.34 13.46
CA ALA A 176 5.18 -18.56 13.97
C ALA A 176 6.57 -18.30 14.58
N VAL A 177 7.43 -17.52 13.91
CA VAL A 177 8.75 -17.12 14.45
C VAL A 177 8.58 -16.19 15.66
N ALA A 178 7.64 -15.25 15.61
CA ALA A 178 7.33 -14.35 16.72
C ALA A 178 6.88 -15.12 17.97
N ALA A 179 6.01 -16.11 17.82
CA ALA A 179 5.55 -16.96 18.92
C ALA A 179 6.69 -17.79 19.54
N ALA A 180 7.62 -18.27 18.73
CA ALA A 180 8.77 -19.05 19.20
C ALA A 180 9.82 -18.22 19.93
N THR A 181 9.99 -16.94 19.54
CA THR A 181 11.11 -16.09 19.99
C THR A 181 10.70 -14.97 20.94
N GLY A 182 9.41 -14.59 20.98
CA GLY A 182 8.92 -13.42 21.70
C GLY A 182 9.37 -12.09 21.09
N LYS A 183 9.86 -12.10 19.84
CA LYS A 183 10.36 -10.92 19.13
C LYS A 183 9.39 -10.49 18.05
N THR A 184 9.52 -9.22 17.60
CA THR A 184 8.78 -8.65 16.47
C THR A 184 9.76 -8.18 15.39
N PRO A 185 9.48 -8.38 14.11
CA PRO A 185 10.34 -7.88 13.05
C PRO A 185 10.15 -6.38 12.82
N VAL A 186 11.14 -5.74 12.21
CA VAL A 186 10.90 -4.54 11.42
C VAL A 186 10.26 -4.97 10.10
N VAL A 187 9.31 -4.19 9.58
CA VAL A 187 8.58 -4.52 8.36
C VAL A 187 8.96 -3.53 7.25
N ALA A 188 9.26 -4.05 6.06
CA ALA A 188 9.69 -3.22 4.94
C ALA A 188 8.53 -2.85 4.00
N GLY A 189 7.56 -3.74 3.83
CA GLY A 189 6.41 -3.55 2.97
C GLY A 189 5.26 -2.78 3.62
N LYS A 190 4.21 -2.57 2.85
CA LYS A 190 2.97 -1.91 3.32
C LYS A 190 2.39 -2.63 4.55
N PRO A 191 1.89 -1.93 5.55
CA PRO A 191 1.67 -0.48 5.64
C PRO A 191 2.85 0.34 6.18
N GLU A 192 4.07 -0.18 6.16
CA GLU A 192 5.22 0.57 6.64
C GLU A 192 5.83 1.44 5.53
N ALA A 193 6.42 2.58 5.93
CA ALA A 193 6.95 3.59 5.02
C ALA A 193 8.11 3.16 4.08
N PRO A 194 8.99 2.19 4.42
CA PRO A 194 10.18 1.91 3.61
C PRO A 194 9.90 1.62 2.14
N LEU A 195 8.85 0.85 1.82
CA LEU A 195 8.48 0.55 0.44
C LEU A 195 8.19 1.80 -0.38
N PHE A 196 7.43 2.74 0.19
CA PHE A 196 7.07 3.99 -0.48
C PHE A 196 8.26 4.93 -0.63
N HIS A 197 9.12 5.03 0.39
CA HIS A 197 10.36 5.82 0.30
C HIS A 197 11.32 5.25 -0.75
N THR A 198 11.48 3.92 -0.83
CA THR A 198 12.26 3.26 -1.87
C THR A 198 11.72 3.61 -3.26
N ALA A 199 10.39 3.57 -3.45
CA ALA A 199 9.75 3.89 -4.72
C ALA A 199 9.92 5.38 -5.10
N ALA A 200 9.67 6.31 -4.20
CA ALA A 200 9.83 7.73 -4.44
C ALA A 200 11.28 8.10 -4.76
N LYS A 201 12.24 7.56 -4.00
CA LYS A 201 13.68 7.74 -4.26
C LYS A 201 14.09 7.23 -5.63
N ARG A 202 13.63 6.03 -6.03
CA ARG A 202 13.95 5.42 -7.32
C ARG A 202 13.40 6.24 -8.49
N LEU A 203 12.22 6.81 -8.33
CA LEU A 203 11.62 7.73 -9.30
C LEU A 203 12.19 9.15 -9.22
N ASN A 204 13.03 9.48 -8.25
CA ASN A 204 13.49 10.83 -7.96
C ASN A 204 12.30 11.79 -7.81
N SER A 205 11.32 11.41 -7.00
CA SER A 205 10.06 12.14 -6.77
C SER A 205 10.07 12.82 -5.42
N ASP A 206 9.73 14.11 -5.41
CA ASP A 206 9.57 14.92 -4.20
C ASP A 206 8.11 15.06 -3.78
N ARG A 207 7.17 14.87 -4.72
CA ARG A 207 5.73 15.02 -4.51
C ARG A 207 4.96 13.84 -5.11
N PRO A 208 5.17 12.61 -4.64
CA PRO A 208 4.44 11.46 -5.13
C PRO A 208 3.00 11.46 -4.63
N LEU A 209 2.08 10.95 -5.46
CA LEU A 209 0.74 10.54 -5.07
C LEU A 209 0.71 9.03 -4.91
N VAL A 210 0.41 8.54 -3.72
CA VAL A 210 0.14 7.11 -3.48
C VAL A 210 -1.31 6.82 -3.85
N VAL A 211 -1.53 5.85 -4.73
CA VAL A 211 -2.86 5.42 -5.15
C VAL A 211 -3.05 3.95 -4.80
N GLY A 212 -4.07 3.66 -4.02
CA GLY A 212 -4.39 2.30 -3.57
C GLY A 212 -5.88 2.09 -3.35
N ASP A 213 -6.26 0.83 -3.21
CA ASP A 213 -7.64 0.42 -2.96
C ASP A 213 -7.87 -0.07 -1.52
N ARG A 214 -6.78 -0.08 -0.69
CA ARG A 214 -6.85 -0.58 0.67
C ARG A 214 -6.38 0.46 1.69
N LEU A 215 -7.23 0.70 2.68
CA LEU A 215 -6.93 1.62 3.78
C LEU A 215 -5.81 1.10 4.69
N ASP A 216 -5.84 -0.18 5.01
CA ASP A 216 -4.94 -0.82 5.98
C ASP A 216 -3.52 -1.04 5.46
N THR A 217 -3.27 -0.91 4.16
CA THR A 217 -1.97 -1.09 3.53
C THR A 217 -1.51 0.14 2.76
N ASP A 218 -2.25 0.55 1.74
CA ASP A 218 -1.84 1.60 0.81
C ASP A 218 -1.93 2.98 1.43
N ILE A 219 -3.12 3.29 1.94
CA ILE A 219 -3.40 4.61 2.50
C ILE A 219 -2.64 4.81 3.80
N LEU A 220 -2.71 3.84 4.71
CA LEU A 220 -1.93 3.86 5.94
C LEU A 220 -0.42 3.98 5.68
N GLY A 221 0.08 3.23 4.70
CA GLY A 221 1.50 3.25 4.36
C GLY A 221 1.94 4.55 3.70
N GLY A 222 1.13 5.11 2.80
CA GLY A 222 1.35 6.43 2.21
C GLY A 222 1.36 7.53 3.27
N ASN A 223 0.38 7.51 4.19
CA ASN A 223 0.30 8.46 5.30
C ASN A 223 1.51 8.34 6.24
N ARG A 224 1.95 7.12 6.58
CA ARG A 224 3.18 6.89 7.37
C ARG A 224 4.44 7.35 6.67
N ALA A 225 4.47 7.28 5.34
CA ALA A 225 5.58 7.81 4.55
C ALA A 225 5.56 9.35 4.43
N GLY A 226 4.48 10.01 4.89
CA GLY A 226 4.29 11.45 4.75
C GLY A 226 3.93 11.87 3.32
N PHE A 227 3.37 10.97 2.53
CA PHE A 227 2.96 11.22 1.15
C PHE A 227 1.46 11.46 1.06
N THR A 228 1.05 12.19 0.04
CA THR A 228 -0.35 12.38 -0.28
C THR A 228 -0.95 11.09 -0.81
N THR A 229 -2.17 10.77 -0.39
CA THR A 229 -2.83 9.49 -0.67
C THR A 229 -4.17 9.67 -1.37
N ALA A 230 -4.49 8.75 -2.28
CA ALA A 230 -5.76 8.65 -2.97
C ALA A 230 -6.30 7.22 -2.88
N ALA A 231 -7.50 7.07 -2.33
CA ALA A 231 -8.22 5.81 -2.34
C ALA A 231 -9.08 5.71 -3.60
N VAL A 232 -8.96 4.60 -4.33
CA VAL A 232 -9.83 4.27 -5.48
C VAL A 232 -10.87 3.24 -5.09
N LEU A 233 -12.08 3.37 -5.65
CA LEU A 233 -13.23 2.50 -5.36
C LEU A 233 -13.31 1.27 -6.29
N THR A 234 -12.20 0.89 -6.90
CA THR A 234 -12.15 -0.23 -7.86
C THR A 234 -11.73 -1.56 -7.24
N GLY A 235 -11.41 -1.57 -5.95
CA GLY A 235 -10.89 -2.74 -5.25
C GLY A 235 -11.63 -3.09 -3.96
N VAL A 236 -10.89 -3.19 -2.84
CA VAL A 236 -11.34 -3.78 -1.57
C VAL A 236 -12.20 -2.82 -0.75
N ASP A 237 -11.69 -1.60 -0.48
CA ASP A 237 -12.38 -0.66 0.37
C ASP A 237 -13.52 0.07 -0.36
N THR A 238 -14.61 0.30 0.36
CA THR A 238 -15.82 0.93 -0.12
C THR A 238 -15.98 2.34 0.44
N LYS A 239 -16.94 3.09 -0.07
CA LYS A 239 -17.28 4.42 0.46
C LYS A 239 -17.58 4.40 1.96
N GLU A 240 -18.24 3.32 2.41
CA GLU A 240 -18.62 3.12 3.80
C GLU A 240 -17.41 2.82 4.69
N THR A 241 -16.48 1.98 4.25
CA THR A 241 -15.24 1.67 4.99
C THR A 241 -14.35 2.90 5.07
N ILE A 242 -14.24 3.67 3.99
CA ILE A 242 -13.48 4.92 3.94
C ILE A 242 -14.08 5.96 4.89
N LEU A 243 -15.41 6.12 4.90
CA LEU A 243 -16.08 7.01 5.85
C LEU A 243 -15.79 6.62 7.30
N ALA A 244 -15.76 5.33 7.59
CA ALA A 244 -15.51 4.78 8.93
C ALA A 244 -14.03 4.74 9.34
N ALA A 245 -13.10 5.12 8.45
CA ALA A 245 -11.67 4.95 8.63
C ALA A 245 -11.13 5.59 9.92
N ARG A 246 -10.21 4.89 10.57
CA ARG A 246 -9.43 5.50 11.67
C ARG A 246 -8.53 6.60 11.11
N SER A 247 -8.10 7.52 11.96
CA SER A 247 -7.48 8.78 11.52
C SER A 247 -6.22 8.59 10.67
N ASP A 248 -5.42 7.57 10.95
CA ASP A 248 -4.19 7.27 10.22
C ASP A 248 -4.41 6.54 8.88
N GLU A 249 -5.65 6.10 8.60
CA GLU A 249 -6.07 5.44 7.35
C GLU A 249 -6.94 6.32 6.45
N ARG A 250 -7.12 7.60 6.78
CA ARG A 250 -7.92 8.53 5.97
C ARG A 250 -7.14 8.99 4.75
N PRO A 251 -7.66 8.79 3.53
CA PRO A 251 -7.02 9.29 2.33
C PRO A 251 -7.22 10.81 2.18
N ASP A 252 -6.28 11.48 1.51
CA ASP A 252 -6.44 12.89 1.11
C ASP A 252 -7.48 13.03 -0.01
N TYR A 253 -7.55 12.05 -0.91
CA TYR A 253 -8.45 12.03 -2.06
C TYR A 253 -9.24 10.73 -2.14
N LEU A 254 -10.51 10.86 -2.53
CA LEU A 254 -11.40 9.74 -2.82
C LEU A 254 -11.77 9.79 -4.31
N LEU A 255 -11.38 8.77 -5.05
CA LEU A 255 -11.53 8.65 -6.49
C LEU A 255 -12.44 7.47 -6.85
N ALA A 256 -13.26 7.60 -7.88
CA ALA A 256 -14.03 6.48 -8.40
C ALA A 256 -13.09 5.44 -9.04
N ASP A 257 -12.17 5.92 -9.87
CA ASP A 257 -11.14 5.15 -10.55
C ASP A 257 -9.95 6.06 -10.94
N LEU A 258 -8.97 5.53 -11.67
CA LEU A 258 -7.78 6.28 -12.11
C LEU A 258 -8.08 7.41 -13.12
N ALA A 259 -9.24 7.44 -13.76
CA ALA A 259 -9.58 8.53 -14.68
C ALA A 259 -9.84 9.85 -13.91
N ASP A 260 -10.22 9.77 -12.64
CA ASP A 260 -10.40 10.94 -11.77
C ASP A 260 -9.10 11.72 -11.53
N LEU A 261 -7.94 11.15 -11.79
CA LEU A 261 -6.65 11.86 -11.76
C LEU A 261 -6.59 13.04 -12.73
N TYR A 262 -7.36 12.97 -13.81
CA TYR A 262 -7.31 13.92 -14.95
C TYR A 262 -8.44 14.96 -14.94
N VAL A 263 -9.25 14.96 -13.90
CA VAL A 263 -10.24 16.00 -13.67
C VAL A 263 -9.83 16.88 -12.49
N THR A 264 -10.42 18.07 -12.41
CA THR A 264 -10.24 18.92 -11.24
C THR A 264 -10.91 18.26 -10.05
N TYR A 265 -10.15 18.03 -8.97
CA TYR A 265 -10.74 17.51 -7.74
C TYR A 265 -11.65 18.57 -7.11
N PRO A 266 -12.89 18.22 -6.75
CA PRO A 266 -13.84 19.20 -6.22
C PRO A 266 -13.36 19.75 -4.87
N GLN A 267 -13.47 21.04 -4.70
CA GLN A 267 -13.12 21.70 -3.44
C GLN A 267 -14.16 21.38 -2.37
N ILE A 268 -13.70 20.93 -1.22
CA ILE A 268 -14.54 20.77 -0.03
C ILE A 268 -14.46 22.05 0.80
N THR A 269 -15.59 22.65 1.11
CA THR A 269 -15.68 23.86 1.93
C THR A 269 -16.44 23.60 3.22
N ASP A 270 -16.00 24.19 4.34
CA ASP A 270 -16.69 24.17 5.63
C ASP A 270 -17.46 25.47 5.81
N ASP A 271 -18.77 25.36 6.03
CA ASP A 271 -19.68 26.47 6.34
C ASP A 271 -20.31 26.21 7.73
N GLY A 272 -19.53 26.50 8.76
CA GLY A 272 -19.95 26.36 10.14
C GLY A 272 -20.30 24.92 10.56
N GLY A 273 -19.51 23.94 10.12
CA GLY A 273 -19.71 22.52 10.41
C GLY A 273 -20.60 21.81 9.38
N THR A 274 -21.03 22.51 8.32
CA THR A 274 -21.66 21.91 7.14
C THR A 274 -20.63 21.89 6.02
N PHE A 275 -20.21 20.69 5.63
CA PHE A 275 -19.24 20.47 4.57
C PHE A 275 -19.93 20.36 3.23
N ARG A 276 -19.45 21.11 2.24
CA ARG A 276 -20.00 21.12 0.87
C ARG A 276 -18.96 20.61 -0.12
N CYS A 277 -19.40 19.76 -1.05
CA CYS A 277 -18.62 19.28 -2.18
C CYS A 277 -19.53 19.23 -3.41
N GLY A 278 -19.21 19.97 -4.46
CA GLY A 278 -20.10 20.11 -5.60
C GLY A 278 -21.48 20.63 -5.21
N ALA A 279 -22.53 19.91 -5.60
CA ALA A 279 -23.91 20.19 -5.19
C ALA A 279 -24.28 19.55 -3.84
N ALA A 280 -23.51 18.60 -3.35
CA ALA A 280 -23.80 17.86 -2.12
C ALA A 280 -23.32 18.59 -0.88
N SER A 281 -23.92 18.25 0.26
CA SER A 281 -23.49 18.74 1.57
C SER A 281 -23.71 17.69 2.67
N ALA A 282 -22.92 17.77 3.73
CA ALA A 282 -23.07 16.91 4.90
C ALA A 282 -22.73 17.64 6.18
N HIS A 283 -23.38 17.25 7.29
CA HIS A 283 -22.98 17.65 8.63
C HIS A 283 -23.06 16.46 9.59
N ALA A 284 -22.19 16.45 10.59
CA ALA A 284 -22.14 15.42 11.60
C ALA A 284 -22.62 15.97 12.96
N HIS A 285 -23.52 15.22 13.62
CA HIS A 285 -24.00 15.53 14.96
C HIS A 285 -24.42 14.25 15.69
N ASP A 286 -23.98 14.07 16.93
CA ASP A 286 -24.34 12.94 17.81
C ASP A 286 -24.21 11.56 17.17
N GLY A 287 -23.13 11.34 16.40
CA GLY A 287 -22.86 10.07 15.74
C GLY A 287 -23.68 9.81 14.46
N ILE A 288 -24.41 10.81 14.00
CA ILE A 288 -25.20 10.79 12.77
C ILE A 288 -24.54 11.74 11.77
N VAL A 289 -24.40 11.30 10.53
CA VAL A 289 -24.04 12.17 9.40
C VAL A 289 -25.27 12.31 8.50
N THR A 290 -25.83 13.52 8.46
CA THR A 290 -26.92 13.86 7.54
C THR A 290 -26.30 14.35 6.24
N VAL A 291 -26.59 13.67 5.15
CA VAL A 291 -26.07 13.96 3.81
C VAL A 291 -27.21 14.46 2.93
N THR A 292 -27.03 15.60 2.28
CA THR A 292 -27.92 16.09 1.21
C THR A 292 -27.25 15.84 -0.12
N GLY A 293 -27.84 14.95 -0.92
CA GLY A 293 -27.28 14.45 -2.21
C GLY A 293 -27.76 13.05 -2.53
N ALA A 294 -27.28 12.48 -3.61
CA ALA A 294 -27.59 11.11 -4.00
C ALA A 294 -26.55 10.12 -3.42
N GLU A 295 -26.96 8.90 -3.09
CA GLU A 295 -26.07 7.86 -2.52
C GLU A 295 -25.02 7.35 -3.52
N ASP A 296 -25.25 7.52 -4.80
CA ASP A 296 -24.31 7.19 -5.88
C ASP A 296 -23.37 8.35 -6.26
N ASP A 297 -23.65 9.57 -5.77
CA ASP A 297 -22.81 10.75 -5.98
C ASP A 297 -21.56 10.72 -5.09
N LEU A 298 -20.38 10.68 -5.68
CA LEU A 298 -19.12 10.64 -4.95
C LEU A 298 -18.85 11.93 -4.18
N ASP A 299 -19.35 13.08 -4.65
CA ASP A 299 -19.21 14.35 -3.94
C ASP A 299 -20.00 14.36 -2.62
N ALA A 300 -21.11 13.63 -2.57
CA ALA A 300 -21.87 13.44 -1.33
C ALA A 300 -21.07 12.64 -0.30
N TRP A 301 -20.32 11.62 -0.74
CA TRP A 301 -19.43 10.86 0.14
C TRP A 301 -18.19 11.65 0.56
N ARG A 302 -17.62 12.46 -0.32
CA ARG A 302 -16.53 13.39 0.00
C ARG A 302 -16.95 14.37 1.08
N ALA A 303 -18.15 14.96 0.96
CA ALA A 303 -18.72 15.84 2.00
C ALA A 303 -18.99 15.09 3.31
N ALA A 304 -19.52 13.85 3.23
CA ALA A 304 -19.78 13.01 4.39
C ALA A 304 -18.49 12.64 5.15
N CYS A 305 -17.44 12.26 4.44
CA CYS A 305 -16.13 12.00 5.03
C CYS A 305 -15.57 13.23 5.74
N ALA A 306 -15.59 14.39 5.09
CA ALA A 306 -15.12 15.64 5.70
C ALA A 306 -15.89 16.00 6.97
N ALA A 307 -17.22 15.87 6.95
CA ALA A 307 -18.06 16.13 8.11
C ALA A 307 -17.79 15.16 9.26
N TRP A 308 -17.70 13.87 8.96
CA TRP A 308 -17.47 12.85 9.97
C TRP A 308 -16.07 12.93 10.55
N TRP A 309 -15.06 13.07 9.72
CA TRP A 309 -13.67 13.14 10.17
C TRP A 309 -13.38 14.41 10.98
N SER A 310 -14.05 15.51 10.67
CA SER A 310 -13.99 16.73 11.50
C SER A 310 -14.63 16.51 12.86
N ALA A 311 -15.74 15.77 12.94
CA ALA A 311 -16.43 15.48 14.21
C ALA A 311 -15.68 14.42 15.05
N VAL A 312 -14.88 13.57 14.45
CA VAL A 312 -14.09 12.52 15.11
C VAL A 312 -12.64 12.56 14.59
N PRO A 313 -11.85 13.59 14.96
CA PRO A 313 -10.50 13.78 14.43
C PRO A 313 -9.55 12.64 14.83
N ASP A 314 -9.67 12.12 16.05
CA ASP A 314 -8.74 11.13 16.65
C ASP A 314 -9.42 9.76 16.79
N ALA A 315 -9.74 9.11 15.68
CA ALA A 315 -10.29 7.77 15.67
C ALA A 315 -9.17 6.72 15.66
N SER A 316 -8.91 6.07 16.78
CA SER A 316 -7.92 4.96 16.88
C SER A 316 -8.43 3.63 16.34
N THR A 317 -9.74 3.49 16.13
CA THR A 317 -10.41 2.34 15.51
C THR A 317 -11.42 2.81 14.48
N ALA A 318 -11.72 1.96 13.51
CA ALA A 318 -12.77 2.24 12.53
C ALA A 318 -14.11 2.48 13.25
N ARG A 319 -14.76 3.59 12.91
CA ARG A 319 -16.01 4.00 13.52
C ARG A 319 -16.96 4.57 12.46
N ALA A 320 -17.99 3.81 12.14
CA ALA A 320 -19.01 4.26 11.19
C ALA A 320 -20.06 5.17 11.89
N PRO A 321 -20.45 6.31 11.28
CA PRO A 321 -21.62 7.04 11.70
C PRO A 321 -22.89 6.32 11.25
N ARG A 322 -24.04 6.72 11.82
CA ARG A 322 -25.33 6.47 11.19
C ARG A 322 -25.52 7.48 10.06
N LEU A 323 -25.81 7.02 8.83
CA LEU A 323 -26.10 7.88 7.68
C LEU A 323 -27.60 8.18 7.57
N GLU A 324 -27.93 9.44 7.34
CA GLU A 324 -29.28 9.91 7.01
C GLU A 324 -29.23 10.69 5.69
N TRP A 325 -29.82 10.12 4.64
CA TRP A 325 -29.84 10.70 3.31
C TRP A 325 -31.06 11.60 3.11
N ARG A 326 -30.86 12.80 2.57
CA ARG A 326 -31.89 13.76 2.18
C ARG A 326 -31.75 14.08 0.70
N ARG A 327 -32.83 14.00 -0.03
CA ARG A 327 -32.88 14.47 -1.40
C ARG A 327 -32.96 15.99 -1.42
N HIS A 328 -32.41 16.61 -2.46
CA HIS A 328 -32.57 18.05 -2.73
C HIS A 328 -34.03 18.41 -2.95
#